data_f5e40cf2ed6fb2a16a584457021b7374
#
_entry.id   f5e40cf2ed6fb2a16a584457021b7374
#
_cell.length_a   1.000
_cell.length_b   1.000
_cell.length_c   1.000
_cell.angle_alpha   90.00
_cell.angle_beta   90.00
_cell.angle_gamma   90.00
#
_symmetry.space_group_name_H-M   'P 1'
#
loop_
_entity.id
_entity.type
_entity.pdbx_description
1 polymer ?
#
loop_
_entity_poly.entity_id
_entity_poly.type
_entity_poly.pdbx_seq_one_letter_code
_entity_poly.pdbx_strand_id
1 'polypeptide(L)'
;MAGHSKWANIKHRKAKQDASRGKVFTKYIRELTTAAKLGGPDVGSNPRLRAVVEKALSVNMTRDVINRAIQRGAGGEDNDELKEVTYEGYGVGGVAVLVETMTDNLNRTVPDVRHCFSKTNGNLGTAGSVAYLFTKRGEITFEDVSLEDKIMDVALEAGAEDIEVSEDEILVITTPESFGDVQDALSAAGLKSDNAEVVMSPSTKAEITDIDQAKMILKMIDMFEDLDDVQNVYTNVEFSDEVLEQLDA
;
A
#
# COMPACT_ATOMS: atom_id res chain seq x y z
N MET A 1 15.41 -2.85 -14.61
CA MET A 1 14.14 -2.77 -13.88
C MET A 1 14.06 -3.71 -12.66
N ALA A 2 15.17 -4.35 -12.28
CA ALA A 2 15.25 -5.24 -11.10
C ALA A 2 15.13 -4.56 -9.72
N GLY A 3 15.27 -3.22 -9.63
CA GLY A 3 15.29 -2.52 -8.35
C GLY A 3 13.94 -2.41 -7.63
N HIS A 4 12.82 -2.44 -8.36
CA HIS A 4 11.48 -2.32 -7.77
C HIS A 4 11.07 -3.59 -7.03
N SER A 5 11.33 -4.76 -7.62
CA SER A 5 11.00 -6.04 -7.01
C SER A 5 11.87 -6.33 -5.78
N LYS A 6 13.17 -6.06 -5.84
CA LYS A 6 14.06 -6.21 -4.67
C LYS A 6 13.61 -5.31 -3.51
N TRP A 7 13.24 -4.05 -3.79
CA TRP A 7 12.75 -3.14 -2.75
C TRP A 7 11.39 -3.55 -2.20
N ALA A 8 10.43 -3.90 -3.05
CA ALA A 8 9.12 -4.41 -2.63
C ALA A 8 9.29 -5.66 -1.74
N ASN A 9 10.18 -6.58 -2.12
CA ASN A 9 10.49 -7.79 -1.34
C ASN A 9 11.17 -7.47 0.00
N ILE A 10 12.09 -6.50 0.04
CA ILE A 10 12.70 -6.02 1.30
C ILE A 10 11.64 -5.38 2.19
N LYS A 11 10.79 -4.52 1.64
CA LYS A 11 9.68 -3.88 2.35
C LYS A 11 8.71 -4.93 2.90
N HIS A 12 8.31 -5.91 2.12
CA HIS A 12 7.40 -6.99 2.55
C HIS A 12 8.03 -7.91 3.61
N ARG A 13 9.33 -8.25 3.50
CA ARG A 13 10.03 -9.04 4.54
C ARG A 13 10.12 -8.28 5.86
N LYS A 14 10.47 -6.99 5.81
CA LYS A 14 10.59 -6.14 6.99
C LYS A 14 9.23 -5.89 7.65
N ALA A 15 8.20 -5.59 6.90
CA ALA A 15 6.83 -5.43 7.39
C ALA A 15 6.29 -6.70 8.07
N LYS A 16 6.68 -7.89 7.58
CA LYS A 16 6.32 -9.18 8.20
C LYS A 16 7.00 -9.42 9.55
N GLN A 17 8.21 -8.85 9.77
CA GLN A 17 9.01 -9.05 11.00
C GLN A 17 8.70 -8.03 12.10
N ASP A 18 8.41 -6.76 11.75
CA ASP A 18 8.40 -5.65 12.71
C ASP A 18 7.01 -5.10 13.05
N ALA A 19 5.97 -5.44 12.29
CA ALA A 19 4.62 -4.94 12.56
C ALA A 19 4.09 -5.52 13.87
N SER A 20 4.01 -4.72 14.93
CA SER A 20 3.24 -5.12 16.11
C SER A 20 1.80 -5.40 15.65
N ARG A 21 1.30 -6.62 15.88
CA ARG A 21 -0.06 -7.05 15.48
C ARG A 21 -1.14 -6.03 15.84
N GLY A 22 -0.94 -5.28 16.95
CA GLY A 22 -1.87 -4.26 17.40
C GLY A 22 -2.03 -3.09 16.41
N LYS A 23 -0.94 -2.58 15.85
CA LYS A 23 -0.97 -1.44 14.89
C LYS A 23 -1.63 -1.85 13.57
N VAL A 24 -1.27 -3.01 13.04
CA VAL A 24 -1.88 -3.56 11.82
C VAL A 24 -3.39 -3.74 12.01
N PHE A 25 -3.82 -4.27 13.16
CA PHE A 25 -5.23 -4.45 13.46
C PHE A 25 -5.97 -3.12 13.57
N THR A 26 -5.37 -2.09 14.17
CA THR A 26 -5.97 -0.76 14.26
C THR A 26 -6.23 -0.16 12.87
N LYS A 27 -5.27 -0.28 11.94
CA LYS A 27 -5.43 0.16 10.55
C LYS A 27 -6.59 -0.55 9.86
N TYR A 28 -6.64 -1.88 9.93
CA TYR A 28 -7.74 -2.64 9.33
C TYR A 28 -9.10 -2.36 9.98
N ILE A 29 -9.17 -2.14 11.30
CA ILE A 29 -10.42 -1.77 11.96
C ILE A 29 -10.95 -0.42 11.45
N ARG A 30 -10.08 0.57 11.26
CA ARG A 30 -10.46 1.87 10.67
C ARG A 30 -10.95 1.72 9.24
N GLU A 31 -10.21 0.96 8.43
CA GLU A 31 -10.57 0.72 7.03
C GLU A 31 -11.90 -0.04 6.90
N LEU A 32 -12.10 -1.10 7.68
CA LEU A 32 -13.37 -1.86 7.73
C LEU A 32 -14.54 -0.96 8.12
N THR A 33 -14.35 -0.11 9.14
CA THR A 33 -15.38 0.83 9.61
C THR A 33 -15.73 1.85 8.52
N THR A 34 -14.72 2.43 7.86
CA THR A 34 -14.89 3.41 6.80
C THR A 34 -15.52 2.79 5.56
N ALA A 35 -15.05 1.62 5.13
CA ALA A 35 -15.62 0.90 3.99
C ALA A 35 -17.09 0.54 4.20
N ALA A 36 -17.44 0.07 5.41
CA ALA A 36 -18.82 -0.24 5.75
C ALA A 36 -19.71 1.02 5.83
N LYS A 37 -19.18 2.14 6.32
CA LYS A 37 -19.89 3.43 6.37
C LYS A 37 -20.22 3.97 4.98
N LEU A 38 -19.27 3.89 4.05
CA LEU A 38 -19.39 4.47 2.71
C LEU A 38 -20.19 3.58 1.74
N GLY A 39 -19.97 2.27 1.78
CA GLY A 39 -20.53 1.34 0.80
C GLY A 39 -21.53 0.31 1.38
N GLY A 40 -21.86 0.44 2.67
CA GLY A 40 -22.75 -0.50 3.37
C GLY A 40 -22.02 -1.73 3.94
N PRO A 41 -22.68 -2.46 4.88
CA PRO A 41 -22.06 -3.55 5.63
C PRO A 41 -22.03 -4.89 4.88
N ASP A 42 -22.66 -5.00 3.73
CA ASP A 42 -22.70 -6.24 2.98
C ASP A 42 -21.44 -6.42 2.14
N VAL A 43 -20.64 -7.41 2.52
CA VAL A 43 -19.37 -7.76 1.84
C VAL A 43 -19.61 -8.17 0.38
N GLY A 44 -20.79 -8.74 0.07
CA GLY A 44 -21.14 -9.17 -1.29
C GLY A 44 -21.30 -8.00 -2.25
N SER A 45 -21.89 -6.91 -1.79
CA SER A 45 -22.20 -5.71 -2.59
C SER A 45 -21.18 -4.56 -2.43
N ASN A 46 -20.20 -4.68 -1.51
CA ASN A 46 -19.21 -3.66 -1.23
C ASN A 46 -17.77 -4.17 -1.54
N PRO A 47 -17.23 -3.90 -2.75
CA PRO A 47 -15.91 -4.40 -3.16
C PRO A 47 -14.78 -3.91 -2.25
N ARG A 48 -14.83 -2.64 -1.80
CA ARG A 48 -13.82 -2.08 -0.86
C ARG A 48 -13.83 -2.88 0.45
N LEU A 49 -15.00 -3.13 1.02
CA LEU A 49 -15.15 -3.90 2.25
C LEU A 49 -14.66 -5.34 2.08
N ARG A 50 -14.96 -5.98 0.94
CA ARG A 50 -14.50 -7.34 0.62
C ARG A 50 -12.99 -7.43 0.64
N ALA A 51 -12.31 -6.56 -0.08
CA ALA A 51 -10.84 -6.52 -0.14
C ALA A 51 -10.21 -6.34 1.25
N VAL A 52 -10.78 -5.46 2.09
CA VAL A 52 -10.26 -5.25 3.45
C VAL A 52 -10.52 -6.45 4.35
N VAL A 53 -11.68 -7.12 4.23
CA VAL A 53 -11.98 -8.35 4.97
C VAL A 53 -10.97 -9.45 4.63
N GLU A 54 -10.64 -9.65 3.37
CA GLU A 54 -9.65 -10.63 2.91
C GLU A 54 -8.26 -10.32 3.49
N LYS A 55 -7.81 -9.06 3.40
CA LYS A 55 -6.53 -8.61 3.99
C LYS A 55 -6.52 -8.78 5.53
N ALA A 56 -7.61 -8.45 6.22
CA ALA A 56 -7.71 -8.63 7.66
C ALA A 56 -7.63 -10.11 8.08
N LEU A 57 -8.25 -11.01 7.30
CA LEU A 57 -8.16 -12.45 7.52
C LEU A 57 -6.75 -12.99 7.25
N SER A 58 -6.04 -12.49 6.24
CA SER A 58 -4.66 -12.92 5.93
C SER A 58 -3.66 -12.62 7.05
N VAL A 59 -3.91 -11.56 7.84
CA VAL A 59 -3.12 -11.23 9.05
C VAL A 59 -3.66 -11.87 10.34
N ASN A 60 -4.54 -12.86 10.20
CA ASN A 60 -5.16 -13.60 11.32
C ASN A 60 -6.06 -12.74 12.24
N MET A 61 -6.71 -11.71 11.72
CA MET A 61 -7.76 -11.01 12.44
C MET A 61 -8.99 -11.93 12.55
N THR A 62 -9.58 -12.01 13.75
CA THR A 62 -10.74 -12.88 13.95
C THR A 62 -12.01 -12.30 13.30
N ARG A 63 -12.90 -13.18 12.82
CA ARG A 63 -14.19 -12.77 12.25
C ARG A 63 -15.03 -11.92 13.20
N ASP A 64 -14.94 -12.14 14.51
CA ASP A 64 -15.66 -11.36 15.51
C ASP A 64 -15.16 -9.90 15.57
N VAL A 65 -13.85 -9.67 15.43
CA VAL A 65 -13.29 -8.32 15.38
C VAL A 65 -13.69 -7.62 14.09
N ILE A 66 -13.60 -8.32 12.95
CA ILE A 66 -14.02 -7.84 11.63
C ILE A 66 -15.50 -7.44 11.66
N ASN A 67 -16.38 -8.31 12.11
CA ASN A 67 -17.82 -8.07 12.16
C ASN A 67 -18.17 -6.89 13.07
N ARG A 68 -17.50 -6.74 14.23
CA ARG A 68 -17.68 -5.58 15.11
C ARG A 68 -17.27 -4.27 14.45
N ALA A 69 -16.18 -4.26 13.68
CA ALA A 69 -15.74 -3.08 12.94
C ALA A 69 -16.76 -2.71 11.84
N ILE A 70 -17.26 -3.69 11.09
CA ILE A 70 -18.29 -3.49 10.07
C ILE A 70 -19.59 -2.93 10.70
N GLN A 71 -20.06 -3.53 11.79
CA GLN A 71 -21.26 -3.07 12.51
C GLN A 71 -21.11 -1.64 13.02
N ARG A 72 -19.91 -1.27 13.55
CA ARG A 72 -19.65 0.10 13.96
C ARG A 72 -19.76 1.08 12.79
N GLY A 73 -19.26 0.73 11.60
CA GLY A 73 -19.37 1.55 10.41
C GLY A 73 -20.83 1.72 9.94
N ALA A 74 -21.64 0.66 10.07
CA ALA A 74 -23.05 0.65 9.67
C ALA A 74 -24.00 1.31 10.68
N GLY A 75 -23.63 1.38 11.96
CA GLY A 75 -24.53 1.72 13.08
C GLY A 75 -24.71 3.20 13.41
N GLY A 76 -24.01 4.12 12.81
CA GLY A 76 -24.36 5.54 12.64
C GLY A 76 -24.38 6.50 13.84
N GLU A 77 -24.45 6.13 15.12
CA GLU A 77 -24.73 7.08 16.21
C GLU A 77 -23.53 7.53 17.06
N ASP A 78 -22.39 6.86 17.00
CA ASP A 78 -21.24 7.15 17.87
C ASP A 78 -19.89 7.11 17.11
N ASN A 79 -19.90 7.53 15.88
CA ASN A 79 -18.70 7.52 15.06
C ASN A 79 -17.98 8.87 15.13
N ASP A 80 -16.86 8.91 15.83
CA ASP A 80 -15.80 9.85 15.52
C ASP A 80 -15.62 9.83 14.00
N GLU A 81 -15.89 10.95 13.34
CA GLU A 81 -15.94 11.05 11.89
C GLU A 81 -14.53 10.89 11.35
N LEU A 82 -14.16 9.63 11.02
CA LEU A 82 -12.88 9.34 10.39
C LEU A 82 -12.81 10.07 9.05
N LYS A 83 -11.80 10.94 8.92
CA LYS A 83 -11.52 11.71 7.70
C LYS A 83 -10.35 11.07 6.98
N GLU A 84 -10.54 10.81 5.69
CA GLU A 84 -9.46 10.43 4.79
C GLU A 84 -8.74 11.70 4.35
N VAL A 85 -7.44 11.78 4.64
CA VAL A 85 -6.60 12.92 4.25
C VAL A 85 -5.28 12.41 3.71
N THR A 86 -4.88 12.94 2.57
CA THR A 86 -3.59 12.65 1.96
C THR A 86 -2.63 13.81 2.21
N TYR A 87 -1.46 13.49 2.74
CA TYR A 87 -0.35 14.42 2.91
C TYR A 87 0.71 14.18 1.86
N GLU A 88 1.31 15.24 1.41
CA GLU A 88 2.26 15.28 0.31
C GLU A 88 3.56 15.95 0.75
N GLY A 89 4.69 15.43 0.32
CA GLY A 89 5.97 16.04 0.66
C GLY A 89 7.14 15.39 -0.05
N TYR A 90 8.33 15.85 0.33
CA TYR A 90 9.57 15.36 -0.22
C TYR A 90 10.50 14.87 0.91
N GLY A 91 11.12 13.71 0.69
CA GLY A 91 12.23 13.20 1.47
C GLY A 91 13.57 13.69 0.93
N VAL A 92 14.66 13.23 1.53
CA VAL A 92 16.03 13.48 1.04
C VAL A 92 16.19 12.97 -0.39
N GLY A 93 17.10 13.57 -1.15
CA GLY A 93 17.30 13.20 -2.55
C GLY A 93 16.16 13.58 -3.50
N GLY A 94 15.18 14.38 -3.03
CA GLY A 94 14.02 14.77 -3.83
C GLY A 94 12.96 13.67 -4.01
N VAL A 95 13.00 12.62 -3.18
CA VAL A 95 12.02 11.55 -3.19
C VAL A 95 10.64 12.09 -2.85
N ALA A 96 9.69 11.92 -3.76
CA ALA A 96 8.30 12.26 -3.54
C ALA A 96 7.65 11.26 -2.58
N VAL A 97 6.87 11.77 -1.64
CA VAL A 97 6.21 10.96 -0.60
C VAL A 97 4.74 11.34 -0.52
N LEU A 98 3.87 10.34 -0.65
CA LEU A 98 2.43 10.44 -0.50
C LEU A 98 2.00 9.62 0.71
N VAL A 99 1.30 10.23 1.68
CA VAL A 99 0.91 9.59 2.93
C VAL A 99 -0.61 9.63 3.04
N GLU A 100 -1.27 8.50 2.92
CA GLU A 100 -2.70 8.36 3.13
C GLU A 100 -3.00 8.12 4.60
N THR A 101 -3.92 8.90 5.15
CA THR A 101 -4.31 8.81 6.56
C THR A 101 -5.82 8.67 6.73
N MET A 102 -6.22 8.00 7.79
CA MET A 102 -7.59 8.00 8.33
C MET A 102 -7.54 8.48 9.78
N THR A 103 -8.11 9.64 10.04
CA THR A 103 -8.02 10.26 11.35
C THR A 103 -9.36 10.83 11.81
N ASP A 104 -9.58 10.75 13.10
CA ASP A 104 -10.63 11.45 13.86
C ASP A 104 -10.14 12.83 14.37
N ASN A 105 -8.83 13.11 14.28
CA ASN A 105 -8.23 14.31 14.86
C ASN A 105 -7.09 14.89 14.00
N LEU A 106 -7.44 15.80 13.09
CA LEU A 106 -6.48 16.49 12.22
C LEU A 106 -5.43 17.29 13.01
N ASN A 107 -5.79 17.84 14.19
CA ASN A 107 -4.88 18.62 15.00
C ASN A 107 -3.76 17.77 15.61
N ARG A 108 -3.99 16.46 15.76
CA ARG A 108 -2.97 15.48 16.16
C ARG A 108 -2.16 15.03 14.93
N THR A 109 -2.83 14.64 13.85
CA THR A 109 -2.21 14.00 12.70
C THR A 109 -1.24 14.93 11.94
N VAL A 110 -1.62 16.20 11.72
CA VAL A 110 -0.77 17.16 10.98
C VAL A 110 0.61 17.37 11.63
N PRO A 111 0.70 17.66 12.95
CA PRO A 111 2.00 17.74 13.64
C PRO A 111 2.81 16.46 13.57
N ASP A 112 2.18 15.28 13.72
CA ASP A 112 2.87 13.99 13.69
C ASP A 112 3.46 13.72 12.31
N VAL A 113 2.69 13.92 11.25
CA VAL A 113 3.17 13.80 9.86
C VAL A 113 4.30 14.80 9.58
N ARG A 114 4.16 16.06 9.99
CA ARG A 114 5.20 17.07 9.84
C ARG A 114 6.46 16.69 10.60
N HIS A 115 6.32 16.11 11.80
CA HIS A 115 7.46 15.64 12.59
C HIS A 115 8.23 14.53 11.85
N CYS A 116 7.56 13.55 11.26
CA CYS A 116 8.19 12.49 10.48
C CYS A 116 9.06 13.07 9.34
N PHE A 117 8.50 13.97 8.53
CA PHE A 117 9.26 14.65 7.48
C PHE A 117 10.47 15.40 8.05
N SER A 118 10.25 16.26 9.04
CA SER A 118 11.31 17.14 9.59
C SER A 118 12.44 16.34 10.26
N LYS A 119 12.11 15.24 10.95
CA LYS A 119 13.07 14.38 11.65
C LYS A 119 13.98 13.61 10.69
N THR A 120 13.57 13.45 9.46
CA THR A 120 14.27 12.71 8.41
C THR A 120 14.76 13.61 7.28
N ASN A 121 14.99 14.90 7.59
CA ASN A 121 15.47 15.91 6.65
C ASN A 121 14.59 16.07 5.39
N GLY A 122 13.32 15.71 5.50
CA GLY A 122 12.31 15.93 4.48
C GLY A 122 11.48 17.19 4.75
N ASN A 123 10.50 17.45 3.90
CA ASN A 123 9.63 18.60 3.98
C ASN A 123 8.19 18.24 3.63
N LEU A 124 7.25 18.54 4.54
CA LEU A 124 5.82 18.48 4.26
C LEU A 124 5.47 19.60 3.27
N GLY A 125 4.93 19.22 2.12
CA GLY A 125 4.48 20.13 1.07
C GLY A 125 3.02 20.56 1.23
N THR A 126 2.50 21.18 0.19
CA THR A 126 1.08 21.53 0.05
C THR A 126 0.37 20.47 -0.81
N ALA A 127 -0.96 20.41 -0.72
CA ALA A 127 -1.75 19.54 -1.56
C ALA A 127 -1.46 19.81 -3.06
N GLY A 128 -1.27 18.73 -3.83
CA GLY A 128 -0.91 18.79 -5.25
C GLY A 128 0.60 18.93 -5.53
N SER A 129 1.46 18.93 -4.49
CA SER A 129 2.91 19.06 -4.68
C SER A 129 3.58 17.82 -5.26
N VAL A 130 3.05 16.62 -4.99
CA VAL A 130 3.59 15.35 -5.48
C VAL A 130 2.53 14.38 -6.03
N ALA A 131 1.25 14.57 -5.73
CA ALA A 131 0.18 13.64 -6.12
C ALA A 131 0.13 13.40 -7.64
N TYR A 132 0.49 14.40 -8.45
CA TYR A 132 0.53 14.28 -9.91
C TYR A 132 1.60 13.30 -10.42
N LEU A 133 2.56 12.92 -9.59
CA LEU A 133 3.59 11.92 -9.92
C LEU A 133 3.08 10.48 -9.74
N PHE A 134 1.91 10.31 -9.14
CA PHE A 134 1.36 8.99 -8.81
C PHE A 134 0.07 8.73 -9.57
N THR A 135 -0.09 7.50 -10.02
CA THR A 135 -1.32 7.01 -10.65
C THR A 135 -1.86 5.84 -9.85
N LYS A 136 -3.15 5.85 -9.56
CA LYS A 136 -3.81 4.74 -8.86
C LYS A 136 -4.00 3.58 -9.83
N ARG A 137 -3.44 2.41 -9.50
CA ARG A 137 -3.56 1.19 -10.32
C ARG A 137 -3.60 -0.06 -9.45
N GLY A 138 -4.11 -1.15 -10.01
CA GLY A 138 -4.00 -2.47 -9.39
C GLY A 138 -2.68 -3.13 -9.77
N GLU A 139 -2.02 -3.75 -8.80
CA GLU A 139 -0.79 -4.51 -8.97
C GLU A 139 -0.97 -5.92 -8.39
N ILE A 140 -0.72 -6.95 -9.21
CA ILE A 140 -0.79 -8.36 -8.81
C ILE A 140 0.57 -8.99 -9.14
N THR A 141 1.27 -9.45 -8.11
CA THR A 141 2.65 -9.92 -8.21
C THR A 141 2.75 -11.43 -8.07
N PHE A 142 3.59 -12.05 -8.88
CA PHE A 142 3.95 -13.45 -8.81
C PHE A 142 5.48 -13.58 -8.80
N GLU A 143 6.03 -14.30 -7.80
CA GLU A 143 7.45 -14.60 -7.69
C GLU A 143 7.87 -15.79 -8.58
N ASP A 144 6.92 -16.63 -8.99
CA ASP A 144 7.17 -17.75 -9.89
C ASP A 144 7.09 -17.33 -11.37
N VAL A 145 8.23 -16.92 -11.91
CA VAL A 145 8.36 -16.48 -13.31
C VAL A 145 8.11 -17.61 -14.33
N SER A 146 8.14 -18.89 -13.92
CA SER A 146 7.84 -20.01 -14.80
C SER A 146 6.38 -20.05 -15.26
N LEU A 147 5.51 -19.29 -14.60
CA LEU A 147 4.09 -19.18 -14.90
C LEU A 147 3.76 -18.06 -15.91
N GLU A 148 4.77 -17.39 -16.50
CA GLU A 148 4.64 -16.22 -17.37
C GLU A 148 3.57 -16.40 -18.44
N ASP A 149 3.72 -17.42 -19.31
CA ASP A 149 2.80 -17.66 -20.43
C ASP A 149 1.34 -17.77 -19.96
N LYS A 150 1.12 -18.54 -18.87
CA LYS A 150 -0.22 -18.78 -18.35
C LYS A 150 -0.82 -17.54 -17.69
N ILE A 151 0.00 -16.78 -16.95
CA ILE A 151 -0.43 -15.53 -16.32
C ILE A 151 -0.79 -14.52 -17.40
N MET A 152 0.04 -14.40 -18.44
CA MET A 152 -0.16 -13.49 -19.55
C MET A 152 -1.48 -13.76 -20.27
N ASP A 153 -1.73 -15.01 -20.65
CA ASP A 153 -2.97 -15.40 -21.32
C ASP A 153 -4.21 -15.06 -20.49
N VAL A 154 -4.23 -15.47 -19.21
CA VAL A 154 -5.39 -15.27 -18.33
C VAL A 154 -5.61 -13.81 -17.97
N ALA A 155 -4.53 -13.08 -17.65
CA ALA A 155 -4.63 -11.70 -17.19
C ALA A 155 -5.07 -10.74 -18.31
N LEU A 156 -4.51 -10.90 -19.53
CA LEU A 156 -4.89 -10.07 -20.67
C LEU A 156 -6.34 -10.33 -21.10
N GLU A 157 -6.78 -11.59 -21.11
CA GLU A 157 -8.17 -11.93 -21.41
C GLU A 157 -9.15 -11.34 -20.38
N ALA A 158 -8.72 -11.26 -19.11
CA ALA A 158 -9.50 -10.70 -18.01
C ALA A 158 -9.48 -9.16 -17.93
N GLY A 159 -8.68 -8.48 -18.75
CA GLY A 159 -8.62 -7.02 -18.84
C GLY A 159 -7.47 -6.36 -18.08
N ALA A 160 -6.35 -7.04 -17.88
CA ALA A 160 -5.11 -6.40 -17.45
C ALA A 160 -4.64 -5.36 -18.47
N GLU A 161 -4.09 -4.23 -18.00
CA GLU A 161 -3.58 -3.18 -18.88
C GLU A 161 -2.18 -3.50 -19.40
N ASP A 162 -1.33 -4.09 -18.54
CA ASP A 162 0.05 -4.40 -18.87
C ASP A 162 0.57 -5.55 -18.00
N ILE A 163 1.65 -6.19 -18.45
CA ILE A 163 2.36 -7.23 -17.71
C ILE A 163 3.86 -6.97 -17.83
N GLU A 164 4.49 -6.65 -16.71
CA GLU A 164 5.93 -6.46 -16.63
C GLU A 164 6.58 -7.75 -16.10
N VAL A 165 7.53 -8.30 -16.86
CA VAL A 165 8.28 -9.50 -16.48
C VAL A 165 9.72 -9.13 -16.19
N SER A 166 10.22 -9.54 -15.02
CA SER A 166 11.62 -9.44 -14.63
C SER A 166 12.24 -10.81 -14.39
N GLU A 167 13.51 -10.86 -13.99
CA GLU A 167 14.18 -12.12 -13.65
C GLU A 167 13.56 -12.81 -12.43
N ASP A 168 12.98 -12.03 -11.51
CA ASP A 168 12.56 -12.50 -10.19
C ASP A 168 11.03 -12.44 -9.98
N GLU A 169 10.28 -11.74 -10.85
CA GLU A 169 8.82 -11.58 -10.66
C GLU A 169 8.08 -11.23 -11.95
N ILE A 170 6.78 -11.49 -11.92
CA ILE A 170 5.79 -11.05 -12.90
C ILE A 170 4.85 -10.08 -12.19
N LEU A 171 4.71 -8.86 -12.73
CA LEU A 171 3.80 -7.84 -12.25
C LEU A 171 2.68 -7.64 -13.27
N VAL A 172 1.46 -8.00 -12.89
CA VAL A 172 0.24 -7.74 -13.67
C VAL A 172 -0.32 -6.39 -13.23
N ILE A 173 -0.51 -5.49 -14.18
CA ILE A 173 -0.98 -4.12 -13.99
C ILE A 173 -2.43 -4.01 -14.48
N THR A 174 -3.29 -3.41 -13.66
CA THR A 174 -4.71 -3.23 -13.97
C THR A 174 -5.16 -1.81 -13.64
N THR A 175 -6.31 -1.40 -14.18
CA THR A 175 -7.02 -0.27 -13.57
C THR A 175 -7.56 -0.67 -12.19
N PRO A 176 -7.86 0.29 -11.31
CA PRO A 176 -8.55 -0.02 -10.04
C PRO A 176 -9.89 -0.73 -10.24
N GLU A 177 -10.58 -0.44 -11.35
CA GLU A 177 -11.89 -0.99 -11.69
C GLU A 177 -11.81 -2.45 -12.13
N SER A 178 -10.83 -2.82 -12.96
CA SER A 178 -10.65 -4.19 -13.47
C SER A 178 -9.84 -5.09 -12.52
N PHE A 179 -9.26 -4.53 -11.46
CA PHE A 179 -8.41 -5.27 -10.51
C PHE A 179 -9.08 -6.52 -9.96
N GLY A 180 -10.35 -6.39 -9.50
CA GLY A 180 -11.09 -7.52 -8.93
C GLY A 180 -11.35 -8.63 -9.95
N ASP A 181 -11.77 -8.29 -11.15
CA ASP A 181 -12.08 -9.26 -12.20
C ASP A 181 -10.83 -10.02 -12.66
N VAL A 182 -9.69 -9.31 -12.79
CA VAL A 182 -8.40 -9.93 -13.15
C VAL A 182 -7.91 -10.85 -12.03
N GLN A 183 -7.99 -10.43 -10.78
CA GLN A 183 -7.60 -11.23 -9.62
C GLN A 183 -8.45 -12.51 -9.51
N ASP A 184 -9.77 -12.41 -9.70
CA ASP A 184 -10.68 -13.54 -9.67
C ASP A 184 -10.39 -14.52 -10.82
N ALA A 185 -10.13 -14.03 -12.03
CA ALA A 185 -9.78 -14.87 -13.19
C ALA A 185 -8.48 -15.63 -12.97
N LEU A 186 -7.43 -14.97 -12.48
CA LEU A 186 -6.16 -15.61 -12.13
C LEU A 186 -6.33 -16.68 -11.06
N SER A 187 -7.09 -16.39 -10.01
CA SER A 187 -7.41 -17.35 -8.93
C SER A 187 -8.21 -18.56 -9.46
N ALA A 188 -9.19 -18.35 -10.33
CA ALA A 188 -9.98 -19.42 -10.96
C ALA A 188 -9.13 -20.32 -11.86
N ALA A 189 -8.09 -19.77 -12.50
CA ALA A 189 -7.10 -20.53 -13.27
C ALA A 189 -6.07 -21.29 -12.41
N GLY A 190 -6.19 -21.19 -11.07
CA GLY A 190 -5.27 -21.81 -10.12
C GLY A 190 -3.93 -21.07 -9.97
N LEU A 191 -3.88 -19.81 -10.41
CA LEU A 191 -2.71 -18.93 -10.27
C LEU A 191 -2.86 -18.11 -8.98
N LYS A 192 -2.09 -18.47 -7.97
CA LYS A 192 -2.10 -17.79 -6.68
C LYS A 192 -1.03 -16.72 -6.68
N SER A 193 -1.43 -15.45 -6.60
CA SER A 193 -0.51 -14.32 -6.46
C SER A 193 0.16 -14.30 -5.09
N ASP A 194 1.39 -13.79 -5.03
CA ASP A 194 2.12 -13.55 -3.79
C ASP A 194 1.66 -12.26 -3.12
N ASN A 195 1.35 -11.23 -3.93
CA ASN A 195 0.71 -10.01 -3.48
C ASN A 195 -0.32 -9.51 -4.50
N ALA A 196 -1.38 -8.85 -4.02
CA ALA A 196 -2.38 -8.21 -4.86
C ALA A 196 -2.98 -7.01 -4.12
N GLU A 197 -2.82 -5.81 -4.69
CA GLU A 197 -3.32 -4.59 -4.07
C GLU A 197 -3.54 -3.46 -5.08
N VAL A 198 -4.39 -2.50 -4.71
CA VAL A 198 -4.53 -1.24 -5.43
C VAL A 198 -3.62 -0.22 -4.76
N VAL A 199 -2.69 0.35 -5.52
CA VAL A 199 -1.64 1.24 -5.02
C VAL A 199 -1.58 2.57 -5.77
N MET A 200 -0.89 3.54 -5.19
CA MET A 200 -0.46 4.76 -5.87
C MET A 200 0.94 4.53 -6.46
N SER A 201 1.00 4.20 -7.73
CA SER A 201 2.24 3.88 -8.44
C SER A 201 2.88 5.13 -9.04
N PRO A 202 4.19 5.36 -8.83
CA PRO A 202 4.86 6.54 -9.36
C PRO A 202 5.14 6.44 -10.86
N SER A 203 4.87 7.52 -11.59
CA SER A 203 5.17 7.66 -13.03
C SER A 203 6.66 7.97 -13.29
N THR A 204 7.35 8.53 -12.30
CA THR A 204 8.77 8.86 -12.36
C THR A 204 9.46 8.39 -11.10
N LYS A 205 10.69 7.89 -11.23
CA LYS A 205 11.49 7.39 -10.12
C LYS A 205 12.54 8.40 -9.71
N ALA A 206 12.86 8.45 -8.42
CA ALA A 206 13.98 9.19 -7.85
C ALA A 206 15.05 8.17 -7.43
N GLU A 207 16.14 8.10 -8.21
CA GLU A 207 17.25 7.18 -7.95
C GLU A 207 18.08 7.67 -6.77
N ILE A 208 18.32 6.79 -5.80
CA ILE A 208 19.15 7.01 -4.62
C ILE A 208 20.34 6.07 -4.67
N THR A 209 21.54 6.67 -4.78
CA THR A 209 22.82 5.97 -4.84
C THR A 209 23.65 6.12 -3.56
N ASP A 210 23.17 6.91 -2.60
CA ASP A 210 23.83 7.16 -1.31
C ASP A 210 23.15 6.36 -0.20
N ILE A 211 23.95 5.55 0.51
CA ILE A 211 23.45 4.66 1.58
C ILE A 211 22.87 5.41 2.79
N ASP A 212 23.39 6.58 3.11
CA ASP A 212 22.90 7.37 4.26
C ASP A 212 21.55 8.02 3.91
N GLN A 213 21.38 8.47 2.65
CA GLN A 213 20.08 8.93 2.16
C GLN A 213 19.07 7.77 2.13
N ALA A 214 19.47 6.60 1.66
CA ALA A 214 18.61 5.41 1.66
C ALA A 214 18.12 5.06 3.08
N LYS A 215 19.04 4.99 4.06
CA LYS A 215 18.70 4.75 5.47
C LYS A 215 17.75 5.82 6.02
N MET A 216 17.92 7.08 5.60
CA MET A 216 17.07 8.18 6.04
C MET A 216 15.64 8.06 5.46
N ILE A 217 15.51 7.65 4.19
CA ILE A 217 14.22 7.40 3.54
C ILE A 217 13.51 6.22 4.21
N LEU A 218 14.24 5.11 4.46
CA LEU A 218 13.68 3.95 5.16
C LEU A 218 13.16 4.32 6.54
N LYS A 219 13.96 5.08 7.30
CA LYS A 219 13.55 5.59 8.61
C LYS A 219 12.30 6.46 8.52
N MET A 220 12.19 7.28 7.48
CA MET A 220 11.01 8.11 7.25
C MET A 220 9.77 7.25 7.02
N ILE A 221 9.86 6.23 6.19
CA ILE A 221 8.77 5.30 5.92
C ILE A 221 8.37 4.58 7.20
N ASP A 222 9.33 4.03 7.96
CA ASP A 222 9.09 3.35 9.24
C ASP A 222 8.37 4.29 10.23
N MET A 223 8.80 5.56 10.33
CA MET A 223 8.16 6.53 11.20
C MET A 223 6.71 6.84 10.80
N PHE A 224 6.41 6.92 9.51
CA PHE A 224 5.03 7.07 9.03
C PHE A 224 4.19 5.84 9.31
N GLU A 225 4.73 4.66 9.03
CA GLU A 225 4.03 3.38 9.27
C GLU A 225 3.75 3.14 10.76
N ASP A 226 4.55 3.77 11.63
CA ASP A 226 4.37 3.75 13.09
C ASP A 226 3.21 4.62 13.58
N LEU A 227 2.72 5.56 12.79
CA LEU A 227 1.58 6.39 13.16
C LEU A 227 0.26 5.62 12.97
N ASP A 228 -0.58 5.58 14.00
CA ASP A 228 -1.87 4.87 13.96
C ASP A 228 -2.84 5.44 12.92
N ASP A 229 -2.73 6.74 12.60
CA ASP A 229 -3.58 7.42 11.64
C ASP A 229 -3.15 7.16 10.18
N VAL A 230 -1.91 6.71 9.94
CA VAL A 230 -1.39 6.44 8.61
C VAL A 230 -1.84 5.06 8.11
N GLN A 231 -2.48 5.03 6.95
CA GLN A 231 -2.90 3.80 6.30
C GLN A 231 -1.83 3.30 5.32
N ASN A 232 -1.42 4.15 4.39
CA ASN A 232 -0.45 3.80 3.36
C ASN A 232 0.59 4.91 3.20
N VAL A 233 1.81 4.51 2.82
CA VAL A 233 2.91 5.40 2.44
C VAL A 233 3.41 4.98 1.06
N TYR A 234 3.36 5.89 0.10
CA TYR A 234 3.87 5.67 -1.25
C TYR A 234 5.03 6.61 -1.52
N THR A 235 6.02 6.11 -2.21
CA THR A 235 7.20 6.88 -2.59
C THR A 235 7.61 6.56 -4.03
N ASN A 236 8.32 7.47 -4.65
CA ASN A 236 8.91 7.24 -5.97
C ASN A 236 10.39 6.85 -5.88
N VAL A 237 10.87 6.41 -4.71
CA VAL A 237 12.26 6.02 -4.51
C VAL A 237 12.63 4.79 -5.34
N GLU A 238 13.81 4.83 -5.94
CA GLU A 238 14.49 3.68 -6.52
C GLU A 238 15.91 3.63 -5.95
N PHE A 239 16.26 2.54 -5.28
CA PHE A 239 17.62 2.36 -4.77
C PHE A 239 18.50 1.70 -5.82
N SER A 240 19.74 2.19 -5.99
CA SER A 240 20.73 1.52 -6.85
C SER A 240 21.06 0.11 -6.32
N ASP A 241 21.51 -0.78 -7.20
CA ASP A 241 21.88 -2.15 -6.82
C ASP A 241 22.94 -2.17 -5.71
N GLU A 242 23.92 -1.25 -5.76
CA GLU A 242 24.96 -1.13 -4.74
C GLU A 242 24.40 -0.74 -3.37
N VAL A 243 23.37 0.12 -3.33
CA VAL A 243 22.68 0.49 -2.09
C VAL A 243 21.83 -0.69 -1.57
N LEU A 244 21.15 -1.41 -2.45
CA LEU A 244 20.36 -2.58 -2.07
C LEU A 244 21.22 -3.68 -1.44
N GLU A 245 22.40 -3.96 -2.02
CA GLU A 245 23.36 -4.92 -1.46
C GLU A 245 23.86 -4.52 -0.06
N GLN A 246 24.09 -3.21 0.15
CA GLN A 246 24.51 -2.69 1.46
C GLN A 246 23.39 -2.67 2.50
N LEU A 247 22.11 -2.61 2.09
CA LEU A 247 20.97 -2.66 3.00
C LEU A 247 20.65 -4.10 3.44
N ASP A 248 21.01 -5.09 2.60
CA ASP A 248 20.81 -6.52 2.89
C ASP A 248 21.97 -7.13 3.72
N ALA A 249 23.11 -6.46 3.85
CA ALA A 249 24.31 -6.90 4.58
C ALA A 249 24.20 -6.58 6.08
#